data_9c935c60f1f9a21bb38417f23a4abb8e
#
_entry.id   9c935c60f1f9a21bb38417f23a4abb8e
#
_cell.length_a   1.000
_cell.length_b   1.000
_cell.length_c   1.000
_cell.angle_alpha   90.00
_cell.angle_beta   90.00
_cell.angle_gamma   90.00
#
_symmetry.space_group_name_H-M   'P 1'
#
loop_
_entity.id
_entity.type
_entity.pdbx_description
1 polymer ?
#
loop_
_entity_poly.entity_id
_entity_poly.type
_entity_poly.pdbx_seq_one_letter_code
_entity_poly.pdbx_strand_id
1 'polypeptide(L)'
;MQWETDLIKDIRTHSAYDDKDTSGDSGIRHPNEHLWPWDEVTDANRNAIKERFLKVRDNCKAILEIGVCRNEKDSITHIFLDNKLPDTVYIGIDIDDKSFLNDPEKNIYTIQGDSSSITEAVEIFKDLGVTEFGFIFIDGWHSINQVLIDWEYTSMLSPTGIVGLHDVSSHPGPHYFINNINEEKWNVEKNVCPFDHGVGFAWRK
;
A
#
# COMPACT_ATOMS: atom_id res chain seq x y z
N MET A 1 5.52 9.80 15.83
CA MET A 1 5.01 8.98 14.71
C MET A 1 5.94 9.15 13.51
N GLN A 2 6.14 8.10 12.71
CA GLN A 2 7.09 8.11 11.58
C GLN A 2 6.74 9.18 10.55
N TRP A 3 5.45 9.28 10.20
CA TRP A 3 4.97 10.26 9.23
C TRP A 3 5.27 11.72 9.62
N GLU A 4 5.34 12.07 10.91
CA GLU A 4 5.64 13.45 11.35
C GLU A 4 6.99 13.95 10.84
N THR A 5 7.92 13.02 10.66
CA THR A 5 9.25 13.36 10.13
C THR A 5 9.37 13.12 8.63
N ASP A 6 8.44 12.37 8.03
CA ASP A 6 8.47 11.99 6.63
C ASP A 6 7.64 12.92 5.73
N LEU A 7 6.81 13.80 6.32
CA LEU A 7 6.06 14.80 5.57
C LEU A 7 6.70 16.17 5.65
N ILE A 8 6.54 16.97 4.58
CA ILE A 8 7.01 18.37 4.52
C ILE A 8 6.09 19.33 5.27
N LYS A 9 4.83 18.93 5.50
CA LYS A 9 3.85 19.72 6.26
C LYS A 9 2.86 18.79 6.97
N ASP A 10 2.26 19.30 8.02
CA ASP A 10 1.16 18.64 8.72
C ASP A 10 -0.12 18.72 7.88
N ILE A 11 -0.63 17.56 7.46
CA ILE A 11 -1.87 17.42 6.68
C ILE A 11 -3.09 17.10 7.55
N ARG A 12 -2.95 17.00 8.88
CA ARG A 12 -4.07 16.71 9.81
C ARG A 12 -5.12 17.82 9.84
N THR A 13 -4.76 19.03 9.46
CA THR A 13 -5.70 20.16 9.41
C THR A 13 -6.54 20.20 8.12
N HIS A 14 -6.32 19.28 7.22
CA HIS A 14 -7.08 19.21 5.98
C HIS A 14 -8.53 18.78 6.24
N SER A 15 -9.50 19.35 5.51
CA SER A 15 -10.92 19.06 5.68
C SER A 15 -11.29 17.59 5.46
N ALA A 16 -10.52 16.85 4.66
CA ALA A 16 -10.69 15.42 4.41
C ALA A 16 -9.93 14.51 5.42
N TYR A 17 -9.46 15.05 6.57
CA TYR A 17 -8.68 14.28 7.53
C TYR A 17 -9.41 13.03 8.03
N ASP A 18 -10.66 13.21 8.45
CA ASP A 18 -11.52 12.13 8.96
C ASP A 18 -12.61 11.74 7.95
N ASP A 19 -12.40 12.01 6.67
CA ASP A 19 -13.40 11.76 5.64
C ASP A 19 -13.72 10.27 5.59
N LYS A 20 -14.99 9.95 5.91
CA LYS A 20 -15.49 8.57 5.93
C LYS A 20 -16.09 8.16 4.58
N ASP A 21 -16.41 9.13 3.73
CA ASP A 21 -16.92 8.89 2.39
C ASP A 21 -15.82 9.08 1.37
N THR A 22 -14.99 8.07 1.26
CA THR A 22 -13.89 8.07 0.30
C THR A 22 -14.29 7.46 -1.04
N SER A 23 -15.57 7.16 -1.24
CA SER A 23 -16.09 6.43 -2.40
C SER A 23 -16.03 7.20 -3.72
N GLY A 24 -15.17 8.18 -3.83
CA GLY A 24 -14.70 8.61 -5.13
C GLY A 24 -15.16 9.98 -5.61
N ASP A 25 -15.68 10.84 -4.77
CA ASP A 25 -16.03 12.21 -5.20
C ASP A 25 -15.14 13.29 -4.57
N SER A 26 -13.87 12.97 -4.37
CA SER A 26 -12.85 13.91 -3.87
C SER A 26 -12.53 15.07 -4.86
N GLY A 27 -13.12 15.05 -6.03
CA GLY A 27 -12.79 16.01 -7.10
C GLY A 27 -11.39 15.84 -7.72
N ILE A 28 -10.64 14.83 -7.27
CA ILE A 28 -9.27 14.55 -7.70
C ILE A 28 -9.32 13.39 -8.71
N ARG A 29 -10.07 13.56 -9.79
CA ARG A 29 -10.11 12.57 -10.88
C ARG A 29 -9.26 13.02 -12.05
N HIS A 30 -8.62 12.06 -12.70
CA HIS A 30 -8.01 12.37 -13.98
C HIS A 30 -9.11 12.79 -14.97
N PRO A 31 -8.99 13.95 -15.63
CA PRO A 31 -10.09 14.54 -16.41
C PRO A 31 -10.60 13.66 -17.56
N ASN A 32 -9.82 12.67 -18.00
CA ASN A 32 -10.13 11.78 -19.11
C ASN A 32 -10.30 10.31 -18.70
N GLU A 33 -10.41 10.01 -17.41
CA GLU A 33 -10.51 8.63 -16.92
C GLU A 33 -11.65 7.83 -17.56
N HIS A 34 -12.80 8.50 -17.78
CA HIS A 34 -13.97 7.89 -18.42
C HIS A 34 -13.80 7.55 -19.91
N LEU A 35 -12.70 7.98 -20.54
CA LEU A 35 -12.41 7.72 -21.96
C LEU A 35 -11.52 6.49 -22.16
N TRP A 36 -11.03 5.87 -21.09
CA TRP A 36 -10.08 4.78 -21.19
C TRP A 36 -10.75 3.40 -21.12
N PRO A 37 -10.33 2.45 -21.95
CA PRO A 37 -10.77 1.07 -21.81
C PRO A 37 -10.36 0.53 -20.44
N TRP A 38 -11.34 0.09 -19.66
CA TRP A 38 -11.15 -0.31 -18.27
C TRP A 38 -10.09 -1.40 -18.11
N ASP A 39 -10.08 -2.39 -18.99
CA ASP A 39 -9.10 -3.50 -18.94
C ASP A 39 -7.66 -3.03 -19.15
N GLU A 40 -7.41 -2.12 -20.11
CA GLU A 40 -6.07 -1.56 -20.37
C GLU A 40 -5.57 -0.72 -19.21
N VAL A 41 -6.46 -0.02 -18.53
CA VAL A 41 -6.20 0.85 -17.40
C VAL A 41 -5.76 0.03 -16.19
N THR A 42 -6.51 -1.01 -15.88
CA THR A 42 -6.21 -1.92 -14.76
C THR A 42 -4.90 -2.65 -14.98
N ASP A 43 -4.64 -3.13 -16.19
CA ASP A 43 -3.38 -3.81 -16.52
C ASP A 43 -2.17 -2.88 -16.42
N ALA A 44 -2.30 -1.61 -16.82
CA ALA A 44 -1.22 -0.64 -16.71
C ALA A 44 -0.84 -0.38 -15.24
N ASN A 45 -1.83 -0.24 -14.37
CA ASN A 45 -1.63 -0.05 -12.93
C ASN A 45 -0.95 -1.29 -12.31
N ARG A 46 -1.46 -2.49 -12.58
CA ARG A 46 -0.91 -3.76 -12.12
C ARG A 46 0.52 -3.98 -12.59
N ASN A 47 0.83 -3.63 -13.83
CA ASN A 47 2.18 -3.73 -14.36
C ASN A 47 3.13 -2.77 -13.64
N ALA A 48 2.71 -1.54 -13.33
CA ALA A 48 3.50 -0.60 -12.56
C ALA A 48 3.84 -1.14 -11.16
N ILE A 49 2.85 -1.73 -10.46
CA ILE A 49 3.04 -2.35 -9.15
C ILE A 49 4.01 -3.54 -9.26
N LYS A 50 3.77 -4.44 -10.22
CA LYS A 50 4.61 -5.60 -10.46
C LYS A 50 6.07 -5.22 -10.74
N GLU A 51 6.29 -4.24 -11.60
CA GLU A 51 7.64 -3.76 -11.92
C GLU A 51 8.38 -3.25 -10.68
N ARG A 52 7.72 -2.51 -9.79
CA ARG A 52 8.32 -1.99 -8.56
C ARG A 52 8.60 -3.11 -7.57
N PHE A 53 7.68 -4.04 -7.39
CA PHE A 53 7.91 -5.22 -6.55
C PHE A 53 9.09 -6.06 -7.04
N LEU A 54 9.17 -6.34 -8.34
CA LEU A 54 10.25 -7.14 -8.92
C LEU A 54 11.65 -6.53 -8.73
N LYS A 55 11.77 -5.20 -8.58
CA LYS A 55 13.06 -4.55 -8.29
C LYS A 55 13.64 -4.96 -6.93
N VAL A 56 12.81 -5.27 -5.96
CA VAL A 56 13.23 -5.61 -4.58
C VAL A 56 13.03 -7.08 -4.25
N ARG A 57 12.31 -7.84 -5.08
CA ARG A 57 11.87 -9.21 -4.84
C ARG A 57 12.99 -10.12 -4.33
N ASP A 58 14.16 -10.10 -4.97
CA ASP A 58 15.24 -11.05 -4.68
C ASP A 58 15.88 -10.82 -3.29
N ASN A 59 15.68 -9.63 -2.70
CA ASN A 59 16.09 -9.29 -1.34
C ASN A 59 14.90 -9.10 -0.37
N CYS A 60 13.67 -9.30 -0.85
CA CYS A 60 12.46 -9.11 -0.09
C CYS A 60 12.17 -10.35 0.77
N LYS A 61 12.37 -10.26 2.07
CA LYS A 61 12.09 -11.35 3.01
C LYS A 61 10.62 -11.41 3.39
N ALA A 62 9.96 -10.27 3.43
CA ALA A 62 8.54 -10.19 3.74
C ALA A 62 7.85 -9.05 2.96
N ILE A 63 6.57 -9.28 2.65
CA ILE A 63 5.66 -8.34 2.00
C ILE A 63 4.53 -8.05 2.99
N LEU A 64 4.17 -6.78 3.15
CA LEU A 64 2.96 -6.35 3.84
C LEU A 64 2.00 -5.73 2.84
N GLU A 65 0.76 -6.18 2.82
CA GLU A 65 -0.34 -5.57 2.08
C GLU A 65 -1.43 -5.13 3.06
N ILE A 66 -1.84 -3.88 2.99
CA ILE A 66 -2.93 -3.31 3.78
C ILE A 66 -4.08 -3.02 2.83
N GLY A 67 -5.24 -3.67 3.08
CA GLY A 67 -6.32 -3.76 2.11
C GLY A 67 -6.08 -4.91 1.12
N VAL A 68 -6.68 -6.06 1.39
CA VAL A 68 -6.42 -7.31 0.68
C VAL A 68 -7.61 -7.69 -0.18
N CYS A 69 -7.34 -8.00 -1.42
CA CYS A 69 -8.20 -8.76 -2.31
C CYS A 69 -9.71 -8.47 -2.22
N ARG A 70 -10.23 -7.55 -3.04
CA ARG A 70 -11.69 -7.38 -3.18
C ARG A 70 -12.39 -8.55 -3.84
N ASN A 71 -11.72 -9.21 -4.77
CA ASN A 71 -12.24 -10.35 -5.49
C ASN A 71 -11.15 -11.36 -5.88
N GLU A 72 -11.54 -12.66 -5.91
CA GLU A 72 -10.62 -13.79 -6.08
C GLU A 72 -9.84 -13.80 -7.40
N LYS A 73 -10.25 -13.05 -8.43
CA LYS A 73 -9.69 -13.19 -9.78
C LYS A 73 -8.77 -12.07 -10.26
N ASP A 74 -8.93 -10.86 -9.74
CA ASP A 74 -8.31 -9.68 -10.34
C ASP A 74 -7.67 -8.73 -9.32
N SER A 75 -7.20 -9.25 -8.19
CA SER A 75 -6.64 -8.41 -7.15
C SER A 75 -5.15 -8.15 -7.34
N ILE A 76 -4.72 -7.01 -6.83
CA ILE A 76 -3.31 -6.65 -6.67
C ILE A 76 -2.56 -7.70 -5.84
N THR A 77 -3.23 -8.28 -4.85
CA THR A 77 -2.74 -9.38 -4.00
C THR A 77 -2.07 -10.49 -4.82
N HIS A 78 -2.69 -10.92 -5.93
CA HIS A 78 -2.12 -11.97 -6.78
C HIS A 78 -0.81 -11.56 -7.46
N ILE A 79 -0.54 -10.26 -7.65
CA ILE A 79 0.77 -9.80 -8.14
C ILE A 79 1.86 -10.24 -7.16
N PHE A 80 1.61 -10.10 -5.87
CA PHE A 80 2.57 -10.48 -4.83
C PHE A 80 2.64 -11.99 -4.69
N LEU A 81 1.50 -12.67 -4.55
CA LEU A 81 1.44 -14.11 -4.33
C LEU A 81 2.07 -14.91 -5.48
N ASP A 82 1.84 -14.51 -6.72
CA ASP A 82 2.34 -15.19 -7.91
C ASP A 82 3.82 -14.91 -8.21
N ASN A 83 4.37 -13.83 -7.68
CA ASN A 83 5.72 -13.40 -8.02
C ASN A 83 6.70 -13.41 -6.83
N LYS A 84 6.24 -13.61 -5.60
CA LYS A 84 7.14 -13.72 -4.43
C LYS A 84 8.02 -14.97 -4.53
N LEU A 85 9.18 -14.96 -3.88
CA LEU A 85 9.98 -16.16 -3.74
C LEU A 85 9.35 -17.12 -2.71
N PRO A 86 9.64 -18.43 -2.80
CA PRO A 86 9.07 -19.42 -1.85
C PRO A 86 9.32 -19.08 -0.38
N ASP A 87 10.50 -18.54 -0.06
CA ASP A 87 10.89 -18.19 1.30
C ASP A 87 10.42 -16.80 1.74
N THR A 88 9.86 -16.00 0.85
CA THR A 88 9.30 -14.69 1.19
C THR A 88 7.98 -14.86 1.92
N VAL A 89 7.84 -14.25 3.09
CA VAL A 89 6.59 -14.22 3.84
C VAL A 89 5.67 -13.14 3.25
N TYR A 90 4.42 -13.50 2.97
CA TYR A 90 3.36 -12.54 2.65
C TYR A 90 2.44 -12.40 3.85
N ILE A 91 2.16 -11.17 4.25
CA ILE A 91 1.18 -10.84 5.28
C ILE A 91 0.21 -9.81 4.72
N GLY A 92 -1.07 -10.16 4.73
CA GLY A 92 -2.16 -9.23 4.38
C GLY A 92 -2.95 -8.82 5.61
N ILE A 93 -3.27 -7.52 5.74
CA ILE A 93 -4.17 -7.00 6.78
C ILE A 93 -5.43 -6.48 6.10
N ASP A 94 -6.59 -6.95 6.54
CA ASP A 94 -7.88 -6.48 6.03
C ASP A 94 -8.93 -6.52 7.14
N ILE A 95 -9.89 -5.60 7.11
CA ILE A 95 -11.01 -5.60 8.07
C ILE A 95 -11.94 -6.79 7.84
N ASP A 96 -12.05 -7.24 6.60
CA ASP A 96 -12.79 -8.43 6.22
C ASP A 96 -11.95 -9.69 6.39
N ASP A 97 -12.61 -10.81 6.62
CA ASP A 97 -11.94 -12.12 6.65
C ASP A 97 -11.39 -12.52 5.27
N LYS A 98 -10.07 -12.63 5.18
CA LYS A 98 -9.33 -13.09 4.00
C LYS A 98 -8.63 -14.44 4.26
N SER A 99 -9.02 -15.16 5.30
CA SER A 99 -8.38 -16.43 5.70
C SER A 99 -8.38 -17.51 4.61
N PHE A 100 -9.22 -17.37 3.61
CA PHE A 100 -9.24 -18.26 2.43
C PHE A 100 -7.94 -18.19 1.59
N LEU A 101 -7.12 -17.13 1.78
CA LEU A 101 -5.80 -16.99 1.16
C LEU A 101 -4.70 -17.70 1.94
N ASN A 102 -4.92 -18.00 3.23
CA ASN A 102 -3.89 -18.55 4.09
C ASN A 102 -3.32 -19.87 3.55
N ASP A 103 -2.00 -19.89 3.39
CA ASP A 103 -1.25 -21.08 3.00
C ASP A 103 0.12 -21.06 3.72
N PRO A 104 0.18 -21.57 4.95
CA PRO A 104 1.43 -21.59 5.74
C PRO A 104 2.57 -22.36 5.05
N GLU A 105 2.27 -23.35 4.19
CA GLU A 105 3.30 -24.08 3.45
C GLU A 105 3.98 -23.20 2.40
N LYS A 106 3.28 -22.13 1.97
CA LYS A 106 3.81 -21.11 1.05
C LYS A 106 4.15 -19.79 1.75
N ASN A 107 4.14 -19.75 3.08
CA ASN A 107 4.38 -18.51 3.85
C ASN A 107 3.39 -17.39 3.50
N ILE A 108 2.10 -17.72 3.41
CA ILE A 108 1.01 -16.78 3.14
C ILE A 108 0.09 -16.71 4.36
N TYR A 109 -0.07 -15.51 4.92
CA TYR A 109 -0.86 -15.25 6.11
C TYR A 109 -1.74 -14.02 5.93
N THR A 110 -2.93 -14.04 6.52
CA THR A 110 -3.82 -12.87 6.59
C THR A 110 -4.22 -12.60 8.03
N ILE A 111 -4.32 -11.33 8.36
CA ILE A 111 -4.77 -10.82 9.67
C ILE A 111 -6.10 -10.11 9.43
N GLN A 112 -7.16 -10.62 10.04
CA GLN A 112 -8.44 -9.91 10.07
C GLN A 112 -8.41 -8.86 11.16
N GLY A 113 -8.50 -7.59 10.80
CA GLY A 113 -8.53 -6.49 11.75
C GLY A 113 -8.31 -5.13 11.12
N ASP A 114 -8.46 -4.12 11.95
CA ASP A 114 -8.15 -2.74 11.57
C ASP A 114 -6.63 -2.55 11.58
N SER A 115 -6.07 -2.03 10.48
CA SER A 115 -4.64 -1.76 10.34
C SER A 115 -4.10 -0.75 11.37
N SER A 116 -4.98 0.01 12.03
CA SER A 116 -4.61 0.89 13.15
C SER A 116 -4.16 0.14 14.42
N SER A 117 -4.44 -1.15 14.52
CA SER A 117 -3.96 -2.03 15.59
C SER A 117 -2.49 -2.44 15.41
N ILE A 118 -1.60 -1.45 15.23
CA ILE A 118 -0.19 -1.67 14.88
C ILE A 118 0.53 -2.55 15.89
N THR A 119 0.28 -2.36 17.20
CA THR A 119 0.96 -3.12 18.24
C THR A 119 0.67 -4.61 18.12
N GLU A 120 -0.60 -4.96 17.94
CA GLU A 120 -1.06 -6.33 17.77
C GLU A 120 -0.52 -6.95 16.48
N ALA A 121 -0.53 -6.20 15.39
CA ALA A 121 0.02 -6.64 14.12
C ALA A 121 1.54 -6.93 14.23
N VAL A 122 2.29 -6.04 14.89
CA VAL A 122 3.74 -6.21 15.08
C VAL A 122 4.06 -7.44 15.95
N GLU A 123 3.22 -7.77 16.92
CA GLU A 123 3.40 -9.02 17.71
C GLU A 123 3.22 -10.26 16.81
N ILE A 124 2.19 -10.27 15.96
CA ILE A 124 1.98 -11.35 14.98
C ILE A 124 3.16 -11.43 14.00
N PHE A 125 3.67 -10.31 13.52
CA PHE A 125 4.85 -10.31 12.63
C PHE A 125 6.06 -10.98 13.31
N LYS A 126 6.30 -10.66 14.58
CA LYS A 126 7.40 -11.29 15.36
C LYS A 126 7.21 -12.79 15.51
N ASP A 127 5.98 -13.24 15.77
CA ASP A 127 5.67 -14.67 15.89
C ASP A 127 5.91 -15.43 14.58
N LEU A 128 5.72 -14.74 13.44
CA LEU A 128 6.04 -15.24 12.09
C LEU A 128 7.53 -15.06 11.72
N GLY A 129 8.36 -14.52 12.63
CA GLY A 129 9.78 -14.28 12.39
C GLY A 129 10.08 -13.09 11.49
N VAL A 130 9.08 -12.20 11.24
CA VAL A 130 9.24 -11.03 10.38
C VAL A 130 9.69 -9.83 11.21
N THR A 131 10.85 -9.28 10.87
CA THR A 131 11.44 -8.09 11.52
C THR A 131 11.51 -6.88 10.58
N GLU A 132 11.43 -7.09 9.28
CA GLU A 132 11.45 -6.05 8.26
C GLU A 132 10.69 -6.49 7.01
N PHE A 133 10.16 -5.52 6.26
CA PHE A 133 9.47 -5.72 4.99
C PHE A 133 10.31 -5.18 3.83
N GLY A 134 10.49 -5.97 2.78
CA GLY A 134 11.11 -5.51 1.54
C GLY A 134 10.11 -4.76 0.64
N PHE A 135 8.82 -5.02 0.82
CA PHE A 135 7.75 -4.31 0.12
C PHE A 135 6.55 -4.11 1.04
N ILE A 136 6.03 -2.89 1.10
CA ILE A 136 4.78 -2.55 1.79
C ILE A 136 3.83 -1.97 0.75
N PHE A 137 2.59 -2.44 0.70
CA PHE A 137 1.57 -1.90 -0.19
C PHE A 137 0.36 -1.43 0.63
N ILE A 138 -0.01 -0.17 0.47
CA ILE A 138 -1.09 0.50 1.21
C ILE A 138 -2.24 0.75 0.24
N ASP A 139 -3.31 -0.01 0.40
CA ASP A 139 -4.55 0.05 -0.39
C ASP A 139 -5.77 -0.14 0.53
N GLY A 140 -5.68 0.39 1.74
CA GLY A 140 -6.71 0.32 2.76
C GLY A 140 -7.73 1.46 2.66
N TRP A 141 -8.15 2.01 3.83
CA TRP A 141 -9.09 3.12 3.87
C TRP A 141 -8.41 4.44 3.43
N HIS A 142 -9.13 5.25 2.66
CA HIS A 142 -8.54 6.37 1.91
C HIS A 142 -8.62 7.73 2.62
N SER A 143 -9.00 7.80 3.91
CA SER A 143 -8.89 9.04 4.66
C SER A 143 -7.43 9.43 4.91
N ILE A 144 -7.17 10.71 5.09
CA ILE A 144 -5.82 11.18 5.45
C ILE A 144 -5.36 10.54 6.76
N ASN A 145 -6.26 10.46 7.74
CA ASN A 145 -5.97 9.86 9.03
C ASN A 145 -5.50 8.40 8.90
N GLN A 146 -6.21 7.59 8.11
CA GLN A 146 -5.86 6.19 7.96
C GLN A 146 -4.52 6.00 7.24
N VAL A 147 -4.28 6.75 6.17
CA VAL A 147 -3.00 6.66 5.45
C VAL A 147 -1.83 7.09 6.33
N LEU A 148 -2.01 8.08 7.22
CA LEU A 148 -0.99 8.44 8.20
C LEU A 148 -0.69 7.29 9.17
N ILE A 149 -1.72 6.57 9.61
CA ILE A 149 -1.56 5.40 10.48
C ILE A 149 -0.87 4.26 9.74
N ASP A 150 -1.34 3.93 8.53
CA ASP A 150 -0.78 2.84 7.74
C ASP A 150 0.69 3.10 7.37
N TRP A 151 1.08 4.36 7.21
CA TRP A 151 2.48 4.73 6.98
C TRP A 151 3.41 4.38 8.15
N GLU A 152 2.91 4.25 9.37
CA GLU A 152 3.74 3.86 10.53
C GLU A 152 4.42 2.49 10.34
N TYR A 153 3.82 1.60 9.54
CA TYR A 153 4.45 0.31 9.19
C TYR A 153 5.75 0.48 8.41
N THR A 154 6.00 1.65 7.81
CA THR A 154 7.28 1.94 7.13
C THR A 154 8.45 2.03 8.11
N SER A 155 8.20 2.12 9.43
CA SER A 155 9.25 1.95 10.44
C SER A 155 9.92 0.59 10.36
N MET A 156 9.21 -0.42 9.81
CA MET A 156 9.71 -1.77 9.54
C MET A 156 10.15 -1.98 8.08
N LEU A 157 10.16 -0.94 7.24
CA LEU A 157 10.64 -1.05 5.86
C LEU A 157 12.17 -1.26 5.86
N SER A 158 12.62 -2.28 5.15
CA SER A 158 14.06 -2.54 4.99
C SER A 158 14.77 -1.37 4.30
N PRO A 159 16.09 -1.20 4.45
CA PRO A 159 16.82 -0.08 3.86
C PRO A 159 16.69 0.02 2.33
N THR A 160 16.48 -1.09 1.65
CA THR A 160 16.29 -1.17 0.19
C THR A 160 14.84 -1.41 -0.20
N GLY A 161 13.92 -1.37 0.76
CA GLY A 161 12.50 -1.65 0.54
C GLY A 161 11.78 -0.52 -0.18
N ILE A 162 10.64 -0.86 -0.75
CA ILE A 162 9.73 0.07 -1.43
C ILE A 162 8.38 0.03 -0.74
N VAL A 163 7.77 1.20 -0.57
CA VAL A 163 6.36 1.33 -0.20
C VAL A 163 5.57 1.83 -1.40
N GLY A 164 4.46 1.16 -1.71
CA GLY A 164 3.48 1.55 -2.71
C GLY A 164 2.20 2.07 -2.05
N LEU A 165 1.61 3.10 -2.63
CA LEU A 165 0.29 3.62 -2.26
C LEU A 165 -0.61 3.56 -3.49
N HIS A 166 -1.78 2.93 -3.33
CA HIS A 166 -2.84 2.95 -4.33
C HIS A 166 -3.70 4.21 -4.20
N ASP A 167 -4.55 4.47 -5.17
CA ASP A 167 -5.56 5.55 -5.16
C ASP A 167 -5.01 7.00 -5.12
N VAL A 168 -3.75 7.20 -5.46
CA VAL A 168 -3.07 8.51 -5.36
C VAL A 168 -3.62 9.58 -6.32
N SER A 169 -4.41 9.19 -7.32
CA SER A 169 -5.04 10.12 -8.28
C SER A 169 -6.43 10.57 -7.88
N SER A 170 -7.14 9.79 -7.03
CA SER A 170 -8.59 9.98 -6.85
C SER A 170 -9.02 10.14 -5.40
N HIS A 171 -8.27 9.60 -4.44
CA HIS A 171 -8.67 9.61 -3.04
C HIS A 171 -7.82 10.56 -2.19
N PRO A 172 -8.44 11.32 -1.26
CA PRO A 172 -7.75 12.41 -0.56
C PRO A 172 -6.56 11.94 0.27
N GLY A 173 -6.67 10.85 1.00
CA GLY A 173 -5.59 10.36 1.86
C GLY A 173 -4.33 10.04 1.08
N PRO A 174 -4.34 9.05 0.17
CA PRO A 174 -3.19 8.71 -0.65
C PRO A 174 -2.68 9.89 -1.48
N HIS A 175 -3.59 10.69 -2.07
CA HIS A 175 -3.23 11.85 -2.89
C HIS A 175 -2.45 12.90 -2.09
N TYR A 176 -3.01 13.36 -0.98
CA TYR A 176 -2.33 14.40 -0.17
C TYR A 176 -1.09 13.86 0.50
N PHE A 177 -1.09 12.58 0.89
CA PHE A 177 0.06 11.96 1.50
C PHE A 177 1.26 11.92 0.55
N ILE A 178 1.12 11.28 -0.63
CA ILE A 178 2.22 11.12 -1.59
C ILE A 178 2.80 12.46 -2.06
N ASN A 179 1.94 13.49 -2.19
CA ASN A 179 2.35 14.82 -2.63
C ASN A 179 3.05 15.65 -1.53
N ASN A 180 3.03 15.18 -0.29
CA ASN A 180 3.66 15.86 0.83
C ASN A 180 4.79 15.05 1.48
N ILE A 181 5.19 13.91 0.93
CA ILE A 181 6.37 13.17 1.39
C ILE A 181 7.62 14.06 1.25
N ASN A 182 8.46 14.03 2.28
CA ASN A 182 9.70 14.79 2.31
C ASN A 182 10.74 14.18 1.36
N GLU A 183 10.91 14.78 0.20
CA GLU A 183 11.84 14.33 -0.83
C GLU A 183 13.32 14.54 -0.44
N GLU A 184 13.64 15.15 0.70
CA GLU A 184 15.01 15.14 1.24
C GLU A 184 15.37 13.77 1.84
N LYS A 185 14.36 13.02 2.32
CA LYS A 185 14.51 11.72 2.98
C LYS A 185 14.13 10.55 2.09
N TRP A 186 13.21 10.79 1.16
CA TRP A 186 12.60 9.76 0.33
C TRP A 186 12.77 10.07 -1.15
N ASN A 187 13.03 9.04 -1.94
CA ASN A 187 12.76 9.10 -3.37
C ASN A 187 11.27 8.83 -3.55
N VAL A 188 10.59 9.60 -4.38
CA VAL A 188 9.14 9.53 -4.55
C VAL A 188 8.77 9.52 -6.03
N GLU A 189 7.97 8.56 -6.41
CA GLU A 189 7.27 8.50 -7.69
C GLU A 189 5.78 8.73 -7.40
N LYS A 190 5.32 9.97 -7.56
CA LYS A 190 4.02 10.42 -7.04
C LYS A 190 2.81 9.81 -7.74
N ASN A 191 2.94 9.51 -9.02
CA ASN A 191 1.88 8.93 -9.83
C ASN A 191 2.48 8.28 -11.06
N VAL A 192 2.90 7.04 -10.95
CA VAL A 192 3.55 6.28 -12.03
C VAL A 192 2.54 5.85 -13.07
N CYS A 193 1.33 5.55 -12.64
CA CYS A 193 0.21 5.20 -13.49
C CYS A 193 -1.02 5.94 -12.96
N PRO A 194 -1.58 6.91 -13.69
CA PRO A 194 -2.74 7.69 -13.22
C PRO A 194 -4.07 6.95 -13.42
N PHE A 195 -4.02 5.78 -14.03
CA PHE A 195 -5.18 4.95 -14.31
C PHE A 195 -5.56 4.12 -13.09
N ASP A 196 -6.79 3.60 -13.06
CA ASP A 196 -7.30 2.79 -11.95
C ASP A 196 -7.00 3.45 -10.60
N HIS A 197 -7.45 4.68 -10.45
CA HIS A 197 -7.25 5.54 -9.29
C HIS A 197 -5.79 5.93 -8.96
N GLY A 198 -4.82 5.41 -9.71
CA GLY A 198 -3.42 5.80 -9.61
C GLY A 198 -2.60 5.04 -8.59
N VAL A 199 -1.30 4.91 -8.86
CA VAL A 199 -0.34 4.31 -7.95
C VAL A 199 0.93 5.15 -7.84
N GLY A 200 1.43 5.31 -6.63
CA GLY A 200 2.69 5.98 -6.34
C GLY A 200 3.60 5.12 -5.47
N PHE A 201 4.89 5.44 -5.45
CA PHE A 201 5.89 4.68 -4.71
C PHE A 201 6.86 5.60 -3.99
N ALA A 202 7.39 5.11 -2.87
CA ALA A 202 8.46 5.78 -2.15
C ALA A 202 9.47 4.76 -1.60
N TRP A 203 10.74 5.19 -1.49
CA TRP A 203 11.81 4.40 -0.87
C TRP A 203 12.85 5.34 -0.26
N ARG A 204 13.57 4.89 0.76
CA ARG A 204 14.54 5.72 1.49
C ARG A 204 15.70 6.14 0.58
N LYS A 205 16.25 7.34 0.86
CA LYS A 205 17.50 7.82 0.24
C LYS A 205 18.72 7.24 0.90
#